data_4cb8c1a7c97e2b427ff59187d05e0987
#
_entry.id   4cb8c1a7c97e2b427ff59187d05e0987
#
_cell.length_a   1.000
_cell.length_b   1.000
_cell.length_c   1.000
_cell.angle_alpha   90.00
_cell.angle_beta   90.00
_cell.angle_gamma   90.00
#
_symmetry.space_group_name_H-M   'P 1'
#
loop_
_entity.id
_entity.type
_entity.pdbx_description
1 polymer ?
#
loop_
_entity_poly.entity_id
_entity_poly.type
_entity_poly.pdbx_seq_one_letter_code
_entity_poly.pdbx_strand_id
1 'polypeptide(L)'
;VAKLYNMLEGDAGTTSMGRTAVDNETVRTVYVIRPDKRIGLFLTYPMTTGRNFGEILRAIDSMQRTAKHKIATPADWKPGEKVIIVPKVTNDEAKKIYPDGWETIKPYLRKVPDPHK
;
A
#
# COMPACT_ATOMS: atom_id res chain seq x y z
N VAL A 1 2.23 -18.00 14.25
CA VAL A 1 2.11 -16.86 13.31
C VAL A 1 2.67 -15.60 13.96
N ALA A 2 2.15 -15.10 15.10
CA ALA A 2 2.56 -13.82 15.70
C ALA A 2 4.07 -13.72 15.97
N LYS A 3 4.71 -14.77 16.51
CA LYS A 3 6.16 -14.80 16.72
C LYS A 3 6.96 -14.78 15.42
N LEU A 4 6.50 -15.50 14.39
CA LEU A 4 7.14 -15.54 13.08
C LEU A 4 7.21 -14.16 12.42
N TYR A 5 6.21 -13.31 12.66
CA TYR A 5 6.13 -11.95 12.12
C TYR A 5 6.61 -10.88 13.12
N ASN A 6 7.34 -11.29 14.18
CA ASN A 6 7.87 -10.38 15.20
C ASN A 6 6.81 -9.45 15.83
N MET A 7 5.61 -10.00 16.06
CA MET A 7 4.50 -9.27 16.67
C MET A 7 4.45 -9.43 18.20
N LEU A 8 5.24 -10.34 18.75
CA LEU A 8 5.42 -10.57 20.18
C LEU A 8 6.84 -10.20 20.60
N GLU A 9 7.03 -9.94 21.88
CA GLU A 9 8.35 -9.73 22.45
C GLU A 9 9.26 -10.94 22.23
N GLY A 10 10.59 -10.70 22.16
CA GLY A 10 11.56 -11.73 21.79
C GLY A 10 11.61 -12.92 22.76
N ASP A 11 11.31 -12.67 24.04
CA ASP A 11 11.27 -13.65 25.13
C ASP A 11 9.91 -14.34 25.31
N ALA A 12 8.92 -14.02 24.50
CA ALA A 12 7.56 -14.56 24.58
C ALA A 12 7.43 -16.09 24.47
N GLY A 13 8.53 -16.83 24.36
CA GLY A 13 8.53 -18.30 24.27
C GLY A 13 7.90 -18.82 22.96
N THR A 14 7.71 -20.12 22.86
CA THR A 14 7.16 -20.79 21.67
C THR A 14 5.71 -21.20 21.79
N THR A 15 5.16 -21.21 23.02
CA THR A 15 3.77 -21.59 23.32
C THR A 15 3.04 -20.46 24.05
N SER A 16 1.71 -20.54 24.08
CA SER A 16 0.89 -19.61 24.85
C SER A 16 0.62 -20.10 26.30
N MET A 17 1.10 -21.28 26.66
CA MET A 17 0.92 -21.83 28.01
C MET A 17 1.60 -20.95 29.06
N GLY A 18 0.87 -20.58 30.09
CA GLY A 18 1.37 -19.77 31.20
C GLY A 18 1.46 -18.26 30.91
N ARG A 19 1.11 -17.80 29.70
CA ARG A 19 1.07 -16.37 29.39
C ARG A 19 -0.23 -15.72 29.87
N THR A 20 -0.11 -14.52 30.41
CA THR A 20 -1.25 -13.65 30.76
C THR A 20 -1.78 -12.93 29.51
N ALA A 21 -2.88 -12.20 29.66
CA ALA A 21 -3.39 -11.33 28.60
C ALA A 21 -2.37 -10.26 28.18
N VAL A 22 -1.62 -9.72 29.15
CA VAL A 22 -0.56 -8.72 28.90
C VAL A 22 0.57 -9.33 28.06
N ASP A 23 1.03 -10.54 28.39
CA ASP A 23 2.10 -11.24 27.68
C ASP A 23 1.71 -11.60 26.23
N ASN A 24 0.42 -11.61 25.91
CA ASN A 24 -0.13 -11.86 24.59
C ASN A 24 -0.48 -10.58 23.81
N GLU A 25 -0.24 -9.41 24.38
CA GLU A 25 -0.40 -8.16 23.65
C GLU A 25 0.59 -8.11 22.47
N THR A 26 0.05 -7.83 21.31
CA THR A 26 0.85 -7.74 20.07
C THR A 26 0.86 -6.32 19.52
N VAL A 27 1.96 -5.89 18.94
CA VAL A 27 1.97 -4.70 18.10
C VAL A 27 0.95 -4.89 16.96
N ARG A 28 0.26 -3.80 16.61
CA ARG A 28 -0.83 -3.84 15.62
C ARG A 28 -0.28 -3.73 14.21
N THR A 29 0.44 -4.74 13.74
CA THR A 29 1.01 -4.79 12.41
C THR A 29 0.02 -5.41 11.41
N VAL A 30 -0.12 -4.76 10.27
CA VAL A 30 -0.85 -5.25 9.10
C VAL A 30 0.16 -5.52 8.01
N TYR A 31 0.13 -6.71 7.44
CA TYR A 31 0.93 -7.09 6.27
C TYR A 31 0.04 -7.28 5.05
N VAL A 32 0.38 -6.63 3.95
CA VAL A 32 -0.21 -6.90 2.65
C VAL A 32 0.75 -7.77 1.86
N ILE A 33 0.36 -9.02 1.63
CA ILE A 33 1.15 -10.02 0.91
C ILE A 33 0.66 -10.06 -0.53
N ARG A 34 1.56 -9.85 -1.48
CA ARG A 34 1.25 -9.87 -2.91
C ARG A 34 1.09 -11.31 -3.43
N PRO A 35 0.52 -11.50 -4.63
CA PRO A 35 0.38 -12.83 -5.24
C PRO A 35 1.71 -13.59 -5.41
N ASP A 36 2.83 -12.85 -5.55
CA ASP A 36 4.19 -13.42 -5.59
C ASP A 36 4.73 -13.86 -4.22
N LYS A 37 3.87 -13.85 -3.19
CA LYS A 37 4.19 -14.21 -1.79
C LYS A 37 5.21 -13.30 -1.10
N ARG A 38 5.45 -12.11 -1.65
CA ARG A 38 6.30 -11.09 -1.04
C ARG A 38 5.46 -10.05 -0.32
N ILE A 39 6.02 -9.49 0.76
CA ILE A 39 5.42 -8.35 1.46
C ILE A 39 5.46 -7.15 0.53
N GLY A 40 4.31 -6.60 0.19
CA GLY A 40 4.17 -5.40 -0.63
C GLY A 40 4.06 -4.14 0.19
N LEU A 41 3.44 -4.24 1.36
CA LEU A 41 3.27 -3.15 2.31
C LEU A 41 3.17 -3.73 3.71
N PHE A 42 3.66 -3.02 4.71
CA PHE A 42 3.28 -3.26 6.10
C PHE A 42 3.09 -1.94 6.83
N LEU A 43 2.16 -1.94 7.79
CA LEU A 43 1.84 -0.82 8.66
C LEU A 43 1.89 -1.33 10.10
N THR A 44 2.61 -0.64 10.98
CA THR A 44 2.66 -0.99 12.39
C THR A 44 2.10 0.16 13.21
N TYR A 45 1.07 -0.14 13.98
CA TYR A 45 0.45 0.77 14.93
C TYR A 45 0.90 0.41 16.34
N PRO A 46 1.11 1.39 17.23
CA PRO A 46 1.27 1.13 18.64
C PRO A 46 0.06 0.37 19.22
N MET A 47 0.25 -0.38 20.29
CA MET A 47 -0.83 -1.17 20.91
C MET A 47 -2.03 -0.32 21.33
N THR A 48 -1.79 0.94 21.69
CA THR A 48 -2.81 1.91 22.08
C THR A 48 -3.56 2.56 20.92
N THR A 49 -3.13 2.35 19.66
CA THR A 49 -3.68 3.01 18.48
C THR A 49 -4.48 2.01 17.64
N GLY A 50 -5.74 2.32 17.40
CA GLY A 50 -6.59 1.54 16.48
C GLY A 50 -6.13 1.65 15.02
N ARG A 51 -6.35 0.60 14.24
CA ARG A 51 -6.04 0.58 12.81
C ARG A 51 -7.00 1.46 12.02
N ASN A 52 -6.50 2.11 10.96
CA ASN A 52 -7.33 2.77 9.97
C ASN A 52 -7.57 1.81 8.79
N PHE A 53 -8.70 1.13 8.78
CA PHE A 53 -9.04 0.18 7.72
C PHE A 53 -9.30 0.86 6.37
N GLY A 54 -9.79 2.10 6.36
CA GLY A 54 -9.95 2.90 5.15
C GLY A 54 -8.62 3.13 4.43
N GLU A 55 -7.56 3.46 5.18
CA GLU A 55 -6.21 3.63 4.62
C GLU A 55 -5.64 2.29 4.12
N ILE A 56 -5.87 1.20 4.84
CA ILE A 56 -5.42 -0.13 4.40
C ILE A 56 -6.06 -0.49 3.05
N LEU A 57 -7.37 -0.30 2.90
CA LEU A 57 -8.08 -0.55 1.65
C LEU A 57 -7.62 0.38 0.53
N ARG A 58 -7.45 1.68 0.81
CA ARG A 58 -6.93 2.66 -0.14
C ARG A 58 -5.55 2.25 -0.67
N ALA A 59 -4.66 1.81 0.22
CA ALA A 59 -3.32 1.37 -0.14
C ALA A 59 -3.36 0.10 -1.01
N ILE A 60 -4.23 -0.87 -0.71
CA ILE A 60 -4.42 -2.07 -1.52
C ILE A 60 -4.92 -1.70 -2.92
N ASP A 61 -5.92 -0.83 -3.02
CA ASP A 61 -6.45 -0.34 -4.30
C ASP A 61 -5.35 0.33 -5.13
N SER A 62 -4.54 1.20 -4.50
CA SER A 62 -3.39 1.83 -5.14
C SER A 62 -2.38 0.79 -5.67
N MET A 63 -2.02 -0.19 -4.84
CA MET A 63 -1.07 -1.24 -5.22
C MET A 63 -1.56 -2.09 -6.40
N GLN A 64 -2.85 -2.42 -6.44
CA GLN A 64 -3.45 -3.18 -7.53
C GLN A 64 -3.46 -2.38 -8.84
N ARG A 65 -3.74 -1.08 -8.80
CA ARG A 65 -3.72 -0.20 -9.97
C ARG A 65 -2.31 -0.01 -10.51
N THR A 66 -1.36 0.31 -9.64
CA THR A 66 0.04 0.53 -10.03
C THR A 66 0.73 -0.75 -10.52
N ALA A 67 0.26 -1.94 -10.11
CA ALA A 67 0.73 -3.21 -10.65
C ALA A 67 0.25 -3.47 -12.09
N LYS A 68 -0.90 -2.92 -12.49
CA LYS A 68 -1.48 -3.11 -13.83
C LYS A 68 -1.11 -2.01 -14.81
N HIS A 69 -0.89 -0.81 -14.32
CA HIS A 69 -0.69 0.39 -15.12
C HIS A 69 0.62 1.09 -14.76
N LYS A 70 1.24 1.77 -15.72
CA LYS A 70 2.47 2.56 -15.51
C LYS A 70 2.15 3.92 -14.85
N ILE A 71 1.49 3.88 -13.70
CA ILE A 71 1.03 5.03 -12.95
C ILE A 71 1.51 4.99 -11.49
N ALA A 72 1.39 6.12 -10.82
CA ALA A 72 1.50 6.26 -9.38
C ALA A 72 0.28 7.01 -8.85
N THR A 73 -0.13 6.72 -7.63
CA THR A 73 -1.20 7.46 -6.95
C THR A 73 -0.60 8.61 -6.14
N PRO A 74 -1.18 9.83 -6.22
CA PRO A 74 -0.74 10.93 -5.36
C PRO A 74 -1.07 10.69 -3.88
N ALA A 75 -0.54 11.55 -3.01
CA ALA A 75 -0.94 11.57 -1.59
C ALA A 75 -2.46 11.74 -1.48
N ASP A 76 -3.05 11.10 -0.47
CA ASP A 76 -4.48 11.13 -0.17
C ASP A 76 -5.42 10.68 -1.31
N TRP A 77 -4.87 10.12 -2.38
CA TRP A 77 -5.63 9.65 -3.53
C TRP A 77 -6.73 8.65 -3.12
N LYS A 78 -7.89 8.81 -3.73
CA LYS A 78 -9.02 7.87 -3.61
C LYS A 78 -9.34 7.24 -4.96
N PRO A 79 -9.90 6.01 -4.97
CA PRO A 79 -10.36 5.37 -6.21
C PRO A 79 -11.23 6.28 -7.06
N GLY A 80 -10.87 6.41 -8.35
CA GLY A 80 -11.56 7.29 -9.31
C GLY A 80 -10.94 8.68 -9.46
N GLU A 81 -10.05 9.09 -8.58
CA GLU A 81 -9.33 10.37 -8.73
C GLU A 81 -8.17 10.25 -9.73
N LYS A 82 -7.71 11.40 -10.23
CA LYS A 82 -6.58 11.46 -11.17
C LYS A 82 -5.32 10.82 -10.57
N VAL A 83 -4.60 10.09 -11.41
CA VAL A 83 -3.33 9.43 -11.10
C VAL A 83 -2.18 10.11 -11.84
N ILE A 84 -0.95 9.78 -11.46
CA ILE A 84 0.27 10.35 -12.03
C ILE A 84 0.88 9.34 -13.02
N ILE A 85 1.23 9.80 -14.22
CA ILE A 85 2.08 9.01 -15.13
C ILE A 85 3.47 8.94 -14.52
N VAL A 86 4.01 7.74 -14.32
CA VAL A 86 5.36 7.60 -13.75
C VAL A 86 6.40 8.30 -14.63
N PRO A 87 7.40 9.00 -14.05
CA PRO A 87 8.39 9.75 -14.83
C PRO A 87 9.17 8.92 -15.85
N LYS A 88 9.27 7.61 -15.61
CA LYS A 88 9.96 6.66 -16.51
C LYS A 88 9.26 6.52 -17.86
N VAL A 89 7.97 6.81 -17.97
CA VAL A 89 7.20 6.81 -19.23
C VAL A 89 7.50 8.10 -19.98
N THR A 90 8.07 7.99 -21.17
CA THR A 90 8.34 9.14 -22.05
C THR A 90 7.05 9.78 -22.56
N ASN A 91 7.12 11.01 -23.08
CA ASN A 91 5.94 11.67 -23.66
C ASN A 91 5.40 10.93 -24.88
N ASP A 92 6.28 10.35 -25.72
CA ASP A 92 5.87 9.58 -26.89
C ASP A 92 5.18 8.26 -26.52
N GLU A 93 5.67 7.60 -25.47
CA GLU A 93 5.03 6.43 -24.90
C GLU A 93 3.69 6.79 -24.23
N ALA A 94 3.66 7.90 -23.49
CA ALA A 94 2.45 8.40 -22.85
C ALA A 94 1.35 8.73 -23.87
N LYS A 95 1.67 9.32 -25.03
CA LYS A 95 0.70 9.61 -26.12
C LYS A 95 0.04 8.34 -26.65
N LYS A 96 0.78 7.23 -26.70
CA LYS A 96 0.22 5.93 -27.14
C LYS A 96 -0.73 5.33 -26.11
N ILE A 97 -0.42 5.50 -24.82
CA ILE A 97 -1.21 4.94 -23.70
C ILE A 97 -2.43 5.82 -23.40
N TYR A 98 -2.26 7.14 -23.50
CA TYR A 98 -3.27 8.16 -23.17
C TYR A 98 -3.50 9.09 -24.36
N PRO A 99 -4.20 8.63 -25.41
CA PRO A 99 -4.40 9.41 -26.64
C PRO A 99 -5.19 10.71 -26.40
N ASP A 100 -6.04 10.74 -25.38
CA ASP A 100 -6.81 11.93 -24.99
C ASP A 100 -5.95 12.98 -24.27
N GLY A 101 -4.67 12.68 -24.05
CA GLY A 101 -3.73 13.59 -23.41
C GLY A 101 -3.71 13.52 -21.90
N TRP A 102 -3.00 14.44 -21.29
CA TRP A 102 -2.81 14.54 -19.85
C TRP A 102 -2.63 16.00 -19.42
N GLU A 103 -2.85 16.25 -18.12
CA GLU A 103 -2.55 17.52 -17.48
C GLU A 103 -1.09 17.57 -17.02
N THR A 104 -0.31 18.53 -17.50
CA THR A 104 1.08 18.73 -17.07
C THR A 104 1.15 19.84 -16.01
N ILE A 105 1.46 19.47 -14.78
CA ILE A 105 1.70 20.42 -13.67
C ILE A 105 3.19 20.79 -13.65
N LYS A 106 4.04 19.79 -13.79
CA LYS A 106 5.50 19.89 -13.96
C LYS A 106 5.97 18.86 -14.99
N PRO A 107 7.15 18.99 -15.58
CA PRO A 107 7.65 17.99 -16.53
C PRO A 107 7.64 16.55 -16.00
N TYR A 108 7.86 16.40 -14.69
CA TYR A 108 7.83 15.11 -13.98
C TYR A 108 6.48 14.81 -13.32
N LEU A 109 5.51 15.73 -13.33
CA LEU A 109 4.21 15.59 -12.68
C LEU A 109 3.10 15.76 -13.73
N ARG A 110 2.75 14.66 -14.35
CA ARG A 110 1.72 14.56 -15.40
C ARG A 110 0.55 13.75 -14.84
N LYS A 111 -0.64 14.33 -14.80
CA LYS A 111 -1.85 13.70 -14.27
C LYS A 111 -2.79 13.25 -15.39
N VAL A 112 -3.35 12.07 -15.23
CA VAL A 112 -4.39 11.50 -16.10
C VAL A 112 -5.57 11.02 -15.26
N PRO A 113 -6.78 10.89 -15.83
CA PRO A 113 -7.87 10.16 -15.19
C PRO A 113 -7.43 8.74 -14.80
N ASP A 114 -8.01 8.18 -13.73
CA ASP A 114 -7.76 6.80 -13.33
C ASP A 114 -8.14 5.85 -14.49
N PRO A 115 -7.20 5.07 -15.07
CA PRO A 115 -7.50 4.18 -16.18
C PRO A 115 -8.33 2.97 -15.78
N HIS A 116 -8.56 2.79 -14.50
CA HIS A 116 -9.37 1.71 -13.97
C HIS A 116 -10.81 2.19 -13.78
N LYS A 117 -11.62 1.96 -14.79
CA LYS A 117 -13.08 2.06 -14.70
C LYS A 117 -13.68 0.70 -14.44
#